data_fbec355c72c323a512e67798abbcfe8c
#
_entry.id   fbec355c72c323a512e67798abbcfe8c
#
_cell.length_a   1.000
_cell.length_b   1.000
_cell.length_c   1.000
_cell.angle_alpha   90.00
_cell.angle_beta   90.00
_cell.angle_gamma   90.00
#
_symmetry.space_group_name_H-M   'P 1'
#
loop_
_entity.id
_entity.type
_entity.pdbx_description
1 polymer ?
#
loop_
_entity_poly.entity_id
_entity_poly.type
_entity_poly.pdbx_seq_one_letter_code
_entity_poly.pdbx_strand_id
1 'polypeptide(L)'
;MDEANRSNPISRAFKVLAKVESNEVQATILSFLWVFFVMCAWYILRPVRDALSSDWSNEQLSWLWTSTFVFSALAVSIYGAIISRVRFSRIVPGVYIFFALSFVGFYVAGATLSGNDIVNRIYYVWASVFGLFHLSVFWTFMSGLYNKEQAKRLFGVIAVGSSLGAIAGPAFVSAFADNVGSLNMLIVTAVLLLLPVPIMSRLDKLRSTTLGNKDSTADLVRGDRLSANPFSGFKLLVSDRYLLWISLFILLYVTMSTFLYFEIRNPLGELDQVRRAKIWANIDLAVNLLAAVTAFFATSRLATKLG
;
A
#
# COMPACT_ATOMS: atom_id res chain seq x y z
N MET A 1 26.41 -24.92 -29.33
CA MET A 1 25.77 -25.80 -28.33
C MET A 1 26.17 -25.32 -26.97
N ASP A 2 25.12 -25.00 -26.15
CA ASP A 2 25.11 -24.73 -24.71
C ASP A 2 25.75 -23.49 -24.10
N GLU A 3 25.23 -22.32 -24.47
CA GLU A 3 25.28 -21.14 -23.57
C GLU A 3 23.91 -20.79 -22.92
N ALA A 4 22.90 -21.61 -23.15
CA ALA A 4 21.50 -21.30 -22.76
C ALA A 4 21.07 -21.80 -21.36
N ASN A 5 21.96 -22.29 -20.50
CA ASN A 5 21.51 -22.98 -19.26
C ASN A 5 22.08 -22.43 -17.94
N ARG A 6 22.42 -21.16 -17.85
CA ARG A 6 22.64 -20.51 -16.54
C ARG A 6 21.41 -19.68 -16.15
N SER A 7 20.24 -20.30 -16.11
CA SER A 7 19.08 -19.64 -15.49
C SER A 7 19.30 -19.57 -14.00
N ASN A 8 19.37 -18.34 -13.47
CA ASN A 8 19.45 -18.02 -12.04
C ASN A 8 18.42 -18.86 -11.26
N PRO A 9 18.79 -19.51 -10.12
CA PRO A 9 17.87 -20.35 -9.33
C PRO A 9 16.57 -19.66 -8.96
N ILE A 10 16.62 -18.33 -8.77
CA ILE A 10 15.44 -17.49 -8.54
C ILE A 10 14.50 -17.53 -9.75
N SER A 11 15.00 -17.45 -10.97
CA SER A 11 14.16 -17.50 -12.18
C SER A 11 13.52 -18.87 -12.39
N ARG A 12 14.18 -19.96 -11.96
CA ARG A 12 13.60 -21.32 -11.98
C ARG A 12 12.46 -21.45 -10.98
N ALA A 13 12.61 -20.94 -9.76
CA ALA A 13 11.55 -20.95 -8.76
C ALA A 13 10.31 -20.18 -9.22
N PHE A 14 10.48 -19.01 -9.83
CA PHE A 14 9.38 -18.23 -10.40
C PHE A 14 8.68 -18.94 -11.58
N LYS A 15 9.41 -19.61 -12.45
CA LYS A 15 8.85 -20.39 -13.57
C LYS A 15 7.98 -21.55 -13.09
N VAL A 16 8.37 -22.20 -11.99
CA VAL A 16 7.62 -23.33 -11.42
C VAL A 16 6.36 -22.87 -10.67
N LEU A 17 6.44 -21.75 -9.94
CA LEU A 17 5.34 -21.27 -9.09
C LEU A 17 4.18 -20.61 -9.84
N ALA A 18 4.41 -20.02 -11.01
CA ALA A 18 3.40 -19.17 -11.65
C ALA A 18 3.23 -19.33 -13.17
N LYS A 19 3.83 -20.32 -13.80
CA LYS A 19 3.85 -20.42 -15.29
C LYS A 19 4.31 -19.09 -15.95
N VAL A 20 5.33 -18.43 -15.37
CA VAL A 20 5.89 -17.18 -15.88
C VAL A 20 6.66 -17.46 -17.17
N GLU A 21 6.32 -16.78 -18.24
CA GLU A 21 7.05 -16.88 -19.49
C GLU A 21 8.43 -16.20 -19.40
N SER A 22 9.39 -16.64 -20.21
CA SER A 22 10.78 -16.15 -20.10
C SER A 22 10.92 -14.64 -20.33
N ASN A 23 10.06 -14.06 -21.17
CA ASN A 23 9.98 -12.62 -21.45
C ASN A 23 9.29 -11.83 -20.33
N GLU A 24 8.54 -12.46 -19.44
CA GLU A 24 7.81 -11.82 -18.34
C GLU A 24 8.59 -11.78 -17.02
N VAL A 25 9.63 -12.62 -16.87
CA VAL A 25 10.38 -12.80 -15.63
C VAL A 25 10.91 -11.48 -15.07
N GLN A 26 11.55 -10.68 -15.90
CA GLN A 26 12.14 -9.41 -15.49
C GLN A 26 11.06 -8.42 -15.00
N ALA A 27 9.97 -8.30 -15.75
CA ALA A 27 8.86 -7.43 -15.37
C ALA A 27 8.19 -7.89 -14.08
N THR A 28 8.01 -9.19 -13.89
CA THR A 28 7.41 -9.78 -12.68
C THR A 28 8.28 -9.53 -11.44
N ILE A 29 9.60 -9.74 -11.54
CA ILE A 29 10.53 -9.46 -10.43
C ILE A 29 10.55 -7.97 -10.07
N LEU A 30 10.59 -7.09 -11.05
CA LEU A 30 10.57 -5.65 -10.82
C LEU A 30 9.24 -5.19 -10.18
N SER A 31 8.12 -5.73 -10.63
CA SER A 31 6.81 -5.45 -10.03
C SER A 31 6.69 -5.97 -8.60
N PHE A 32 7.22 -7.17 -8.32
CA PHE A 32 7.33 -7.73 -6.98
C PHE A 32 8.17 -6.84 -6.05
N LEU A 33 9.36 -6.42 -6.49
CA LEU A 33 10.24 -5.54 -5.70
C LEU A 33 9.60 -4.18 -5.45
N TRP A 34 8.90 -3.63 -6.43
CA TRP A 34 8.21 -2.37 -6.24
C TRP A 34 7.16 -2.45 -5.14
N VAL A 35 6.22 -3.41 -5.22
CA VAL A 35 5.18 -3.53 -4.19
C VAL A 35 5.77 -3.89 -2.83
N PHE A 36 6.84 -4.70 -2.79
CA PHE A 36 7.58 -5.00 -1.57
C PHE A 36 8.07 -3.71 -0.90
N PHE A 37 8.77 -2.82 -1.61
CA PHE A 37 9.27 -1.57 -1.04
C PHE A 37 8.16 -0.63 -0.59
N VAL A 38 7.10 -0.50 -1.38
CA VAL A 38 5.96 0.35 -1.03
C VAL A 38 5.23 -0.15 0.21
N MET A 39 5.01 -1.45 0.32
CA MET A 39 4.39 -2.06 1.50
C MET A 39 5.29 -2.00 2.72
N CYS A 40 6.59 -2.23 2.55
CA CYS A 40 7.57 -2.08 3.62
C CYS A 40 7.56 -0.63 4.14
N ALA A 41 7.59 0.37 3.26
CA ALA A 41 7.51 1.78 3.60
C ALA A 41 6.24 2.12 4.39
N TRP A 42 5.07 1.64 3.92
CA TRP A 42 3.80 1.84 4.61
C TRP A 42 3.79 1.22 6.00
N TYR A 43 4.24 -0.01 6.13
CA TYR A 43 4.26 -0.72 7.40
C TYR A 43 5.39 -0.31 8.36
N ILE A 44 6.34 0.52 7.93
CA ILE A 44 7.24 1.28 8.81
C ILE A 44 6.54 2.55 9.31
N LEU A 45 5.84 3.26 8.42
CA LEU A 45 5.17 4.52 8.72
C LEU A 45 3.96 4.35 9.65
N ARG A 46 3.16 3.29 9.43
CA ARG A 46 1.91 3.05 10.13
C ARG A 46 2.06 2.93 11.65
N PRO A 47 2.97 2.10 12.22
CA PRO A 47 3.18 2.03 13.65
C PRO A 47 3.63 3.36 14.27
N VAL A 48 4.44 4.16 13.55
CA VAL A 48 4.86 5.49 14.00
C VAL A 48 3.66 6.46 14.06
N ARG A 49 2.80 6.43 13.05
CA ARG A 49 1.55 7.20 13.03
C ARG A 49 0.62 6.77 14.17
N ASP A 50 0.42 5.46 14.35
CA ASP A 50 -0.51 4.93 15.33
C ASP A 50 0.00 5.17 16.77
N ALA A 51 1.31 5.21 16.98
CA ALA A 51 1.91 5.61 18.26
C ALA A 51 1.51 7.03 18.71
N LEU A 52 1.39 7.96 17.75
CA LEU A 52 0.94 9.34 18.03
C LEU A 52 -0.52 9.41 18.44
N SER A 53 -1.35 8.48 18.00
CA SER A 53 -2.79 8.50 18.30
C SER A 53 -3.08 8.42 19.79
N SER A 54 -2.17 7.84 20.58
CA SER A 54 -2.30 7.70 22.03
C SER A 54 -2.07 9.00 22.79
N ASP A 55 -1.58 10.06 22.16
CA ASP A 55 -1.40 11.38 22.79
C ASP A 55 -2.71 12.19 22.81
N TRP A 56 -3.75 11.78 22.07
CA TRP A 56 -4.98 12.53 21.90
C TRP A 56 -6.16 11.85 22.57
N SER A 57 -7.16 12.65 22.98
CA SER A 57 -8.43 12.10 23.46
C SER A 57 -9.17 11.36 22.34
N ASN A 58 -10.15 10.52 22.69
CA ASN A 58 -10.99 9.83 21.72
C ASN A 58 -11.77 10.80 20.82
N GLU A 59 -12.20 11.94 21.37
CA GLU A 59 -12.87 13.00 20.61
C GLU A 59 -11.92 13.65 19.59
N GLN A 60 -10.71 14.02 20.01
CA GLN A 60 -9.70 14.61 19.13
C GLN A 60 -9.32 13.66 18.00
N LEU A 61 -9.17 12.37 18.28
CA LEU A 61 -8.87 11.37 17.27
C LEU A 61 -10.03 11.18 16.29
N SER A 62 -11.26 11.23 16.75
CA SER A 62 -12.46 11.16 15.88
C SER A 62 -12.52 12.34 14.90
N TRP A 63 -12.14 13.55 15.35
CA TRP A 63 -11.99 14.71 14.47
C TRP A 63 -10.85 14.54 13.47
N LEU A 64 -9.72 13.93 13.85
CA LEU A 64 -8.63 13.62 12.91
C LEU A 64 -9.06 12.59 11.87
N TRP A 65 -9.87 11.61 12.22
CA TRP A 65 -10.43 10.64 11.24
C TRP A 65 -11.40 11.31 10.28
N THR A 66 -12.26 12.20 10.79
CA THR A 66 -13.15 13.00 9.93
C THR A 66 -12.33 13.89 8.97
N SER A 67 -11.30 14.54 9.48
CA SER A 67 -10.36 15.32 8.66
C SER A 67 -9.68 14.44 7.61
N THR A 68 -9.21 13.26 8.00
CA THR A 68 -8.61 12.28 7.06
C THR A 68 -9.57 11.92 5.93
N PHE A 69 -10.85 11.69 6.24
CA PHE A 69 -11.86 11.40 5.23
C PHE A 69 -12.01 12.56 4.23
N VAL A 70 -12.14 13.79 4.71
CA VAL A 70 -12.29 14.99 3.87
C VAL A 70 -11.04 15.20 3.00
N PHE A 71 -9.85 15.17 3.59
CA PHE A 71 -8.60 15.36 2.85
C PHE A 71 -8.33 14.22 1.87
N SER A 72 -8.72 13.00 2.19
CA SER A 72 -8.63 11.86 1.29
C SER A 72 -9.55 12.01 0.09
N ALA A 73 -10.79 12.44 0.30
CA ALA A 73 -11.74 12.71 -0.78
C ALA A 73 -11.23 13.81 -1.74
N LEU A 74 -10.68 14.89 -1.17
CA LEU A 74 -10.05 15.97 -1.95
C LEU A 74 -8.83 15.46 -2.73
N ALA A 75 -7.94 14.72 -2.08
CA ALA A 75 -6.73 14.19 -2.70
C ALA A 75 -7.04 13.22 -3.84
N VAL A 76 -8.03 12.33 -3.67
CA VAL A 76 -8.49 11.42 -4.73
C VAL A 76 -9.09 12.20 -5.90
N SER A 77 -9.88 13.25 -5.63
CA SER A 77 -10.48 14.10 -6.66
C SER A 77 -9.41 14.83 -7.47
N ILE A 78 -8.41 15.43 -6.79
CA ILE A 78 -7.26 16.09 -7.42
C ILE A 78 -6.45 15.10 -8.25
N TYR A 79 -6.16 13.91 -7.70
CA TYR A 79 -5.44 12.85 -8.40
C TYR A 79 -6.17 12.41 -9.67
N GLY A 80 -7.50 12.21 -9.60
CA GLY A 80 -8.34 11.90 -10.75
C GLY A 80 -8.28 12.98 -11.84
N ALA A 81 -8.32 14.26 -11.45
CA ALA A 81 -8.20 15.38 -12.36
C ALA A 81 -6.80 15.48 -13.03
N ILE A 82 -5.74 15.11 -12.31
CA ILE A 82 -4.37 15.10 -12.84
C ILE A 82 -4.19 13.94 -13.83
N ILE A 83 -4.66 12.73 -13.50
CA ILE A 83 -4.58 11.55 -14.38
C ILE A 83 -5.25 11.80 -15.73
N SER A 84 -6.35 12.55 -15.76
CA SER A 84 -7.04 12.86 -17.00
C SER A 84 -6.24 13.76 -17.97
N ARG A 85 -5.21 14.46 -17.47
CA ARG A 85 -4.44 15.48 -18.23
C ARG A 85 -2.98 15.10 -18.47
N VAL A 86 -2.38 14.28 -17.63
CA VAL A 86 -0.94 13.95 -17.65
C VAL A 86 -0.76 12.47 -18.00
N ARG A 87 0.32 12.17 -18.76
CA ARG A 87 0.66 10.77 -19.07
C ARG A 87 0.91 9.99 -17.78
N PHE A 88 0.28 8.83 -17.68
CA PHE A 88 0.33 7.95 -16.52
C PHE A 88 1.75 7.56 -16.09
N SER A 89 2.65 7.32 -17.06
CA SER A 89 4.06 7.01 -16.81
C SER A 89 4.84 8.12 -16.09
N ARG A 90 4.35 9.37 -16.09
CA ARG A 90 4.96 10.49 -15.36
C ARG A 90 4.31 10.75 -14.00
N ILE A 91 3.00 10.47 -13.89
CA ILE A 91 2.26 10.72 -12.65
C ILE A 91 2.71 9.77 -11.56
N VAL A 92 2.86 8.48 -11.86
CA VAL A 92 3.15 7.46 -10.87
C VAL A 92 4.48 7.70 -10.13
N PRO A 93 5.62 7.93 -10.82
CA PRO A 93 6.85 8.34 -10.14
C PRO A 93 6.68 9.63 -9.35
N GLY A 94 5.95 10.60 -9.91
CA GLY A 94 5.68 11.89 -9.26
C GLY A 94 4.97 11.76 -7.92
N VAL A 95 4.00 10.86 -7.80
CA VAL A 95 3.29 10.59 -6.54
C VAL A 95 4.24 10.08 -5.46
N TYR A 96 5.07 9.08 -5.76
CA TYR A 96 5.99 8.53 -4.77
C TYR A 96 7.09 9.53 -4.38
N ILE A 97 7.62 10.31 -5.33
CA ILE A 97 8.59 11.38 -5.05
C ILE A 97 7.94 12.45 -4.17
N PHE A 98 6.71 12.86 -4.47
CA PHE A 98 5.97 13.86 -3.71
C PHE A 98 5.77 13.41 -2.25
N PHE A 99 5.32 12.16 -2.03
CA PHE A 99 5.18 11.63 -0.67
C PHE A 99 6.53 11.46 0.03
N ALA A 100 7.56 10.98 -0.66
CA ALA A 100 8.90 10.87 -0.10
C ALA A 100 9.42 12.23 0.39
N LEU A 101 9.32 13.27 -0.44
CA LEU A 101 9.72 14.63 -0.08
C LEU A 101 8.87 15.19 1.06
N SER A 102 7.57 14.91 1.10
CA SER A 102 6.70 15.34 2.20
C SER A 102 7.10 14.70 3.52
N PHE A 103 7.49 13.41 3.55
CA PHE A 103 7.98 12.76 4.77
C PHE A 103 9.34 13.30 5.21
N VAL A 104 10.22 13.69 4.30
CA VAL A 104 11.43 14.46 4.63
C VAL A 104 11.07 15.81 5.26
N GLY A 105 10.06 16.50 4.71
CA GLY A 105 9.53 17.75 5.28
C GLY A 105 9.00 17.56 6.71
N PHE A 106 8.25 16.50 6.97
CA PHE A 106 7.78 16.16 8.33
C PHE A 106 8.93 15.77 9.27
N TYR A 107 9.95 15.11 8.76
CA TYR A 107 11.17 14.85 9.54
C TYR A 107 11.83 16.16 9.99
N VAL A 108 12.04 17.10 9.07
CA VAL A 108 12.64 18.41 9.39
C VAL A 108 11.74 19.19 10.37
N ALA A 109 10.42 19.22 10.13
CA ALA A 109 9.48 19.88 11.02
C ALA A 109 9.47 19.26 12.42
N GLY A 110 9.52 17.92 12.53
CA GLY A 110 9.59 17.22 13.82
C GLY A 110 10.91 17.43 14.55
N ALA A 111 12.02 17.59 13.84
CA ALA A 111 13.33 17.87 14.42
C ALA A 111 13.45 19.32 14.91
N THR A 112 12.85 20.28 14.19
CA THR A 112 12.95 21.72 14.51
C THR A 112 11.85 22.18 15.49
N LEU A 113 10.66 21.60 15.42
CA LEU A 113 9.48 21.93 16.20
C LEU A 113 9.09 20.75 17.08
N SER A 114 10.05 20.13 17.75
CA SER A 114 9.84 18.93 18.55
C SER A 114 8.73 19.14 19.59
N GLY A 115 7.80 18.17 19.67
CA GLY A 115 6.65 18.24 20.58
C GLY A 115 5.49 19.13 20.10
N ASN A 116 5.54 19.70 18.88
CA ASN A 116 4.44 20.50 18.36
C ASN A 116 3.26 19.59 17.94
N ASP A 117 2.17 19.68 18.70
CA ASP A 117 0.96 18.88 18.50
C ASP A 117 0.31 19.12 17.12
N ILE A 118 0.40 20.34 16.58
CA ILE A 118 -0.16 20.66 15.25
C ILE A 118 0.59 19.89 14.17
N VAL A 119 1.93 19.85 14.24
CA VAL A 119 2.75 19.09 13.27
C VAL A 119 2.40 17.61 13.31
N ASN A 120 2.24 17.04 14.53
CA ASN A 120 1.88 15.65 14.70
C ASN A 120 0.48 15.32 14.15
N ARG A 121 -0.51 16.21 14.36
CA ARG A 121 -1.87 16.06 13.78
C ARG A 121 -1.88 16.13 12.26
N ILE A 122 -1.16 17.08 11.68
CA ILE A 122 -1.04 17.20 10.21
C ILE A 122 -0.35 15.95 9.66
N TYR A 123 0.74 15.50 10.29
CA TYR A 123 1.42 14.27 9.89
C TYR A 123 0.49 13.05 9.96
N TYR A 124 -0.31 12.90 11.05
CA TYR A 124 -1.25 11.79 11.22
C TYR A 124 -2.26 11.71 10.05
N VAL A 125 -2.88 12.84 9.73
CA VAL A 125 -3.82 12.94 8.60
C VAL A 125 -3.11 12.64 7.29
N TRP A 126 -1.93 13.24 7.07
CA TRP A 126 -1.15 13.07 5.84
C TRP A 126 -0.69 11.63 5.60
N ALA A 127 -0.14 10.99 6.62
CA ALA A 127 0.22 9.58 6.56
C ALA A 127 -0.99 8.69 6.26
N SER A 128 -2.15 9.02 6.81
CA SER A 128 -3.41 8.29 6.53
C SER A 128 -3.88 8.47 5.08
N VAL A 129 -3.74 9.68 4.51
CA VAL A 129 -3.99 9.94 3.08
C VAL A 129 -3.01 9.13 2.21
N PHE A 130 -1.72 9.10 2.55
CA PHE A 130 -0.75 8.24 1.85
C PHE A 130 -1.17 6.78 1.88
N GLY A 131 -1.73 6.29 2.98
CA GLY A 131 -2.28 4.95 3.13
C GLY A 131 -3.30 4.54 2.08
N LEU A 132 -4.03 5.49 1.48
CA LEU A 132 -4.94 5.24 0.36
C LEU A 132 -4.20 5.17 -0.98
N PHE A 133 -3.17 6.00 -1.15
CA PHE A 133 -2.48 6.14 -2.43
C PHE A 133 -1.46 5.06 -2.70
N HIS A 134 -0.71 4.61 -1.66
CA HIS A 134 0.47 3.77 -1.84
C HIS A 134 0.21 2.52 -2.68
N LEU A 135 -0.89 1.83 -2.43
CA LEU A 135 -1.24 0.59 -3.12
C LEU A 135 -2.16 0.83 -4.33
N SER A 136 -3.03 1.84 -4.27
CA SER A 136 -3.94 2.19 -5.37
C SER A 136 -3.16 2.60 -6.63
N VAL A 137 -2.13 3.44 -6.47
CA VAL A 137 -1.25 3.87 -7.57
C VAL A 137 -0.48 2.70 -8.16
N PHE A 138 0.02 1.79 -7.31
CA PHE A 138 0.69 0.58 -7.74
C PHE A 138 -0.22 -0.30 -8.62
N TRP A 139 -1.40 -0.69 -8.12
CA TRP A 139 -2.31 -1.57 -8.87
C TRP A 139 -2.84 -0.93 -10.14
N THR A 140 -3.06 0.39 -10.13
CA THR A 140 -3.42 1.12 -11.35
C THR A 140 -2.32 1.00 -12.42
N PHE A 141 -1.05 1.12 -12.04
CA PHE A 141 0.06 0.92 -12.96
C PHE A 141 0.15 -0.54 -13.44
N MET A 142 0.01 -1.50 -12.55
CA MET A 142 0.04 -2.93 -12.90
C MET A 142 -1.06 -3.32 -13.88
N SER A 143 -2.27 -2.77 -13.72
CA SER A 143 -3.39 -3.01 -14.65
C SER A 143 -3.15 -2.41 -16.03
N GLY A 144 -2.30 -1.39 -16.15
CA GLY A 144 -1.86 -0.83 -17.43
C GLY A 144 -0.61 -1.49 -18.03
N LEU A 145 0.16 -2.20 -17.21
CA LEU A 145 1.39 -2.88 -17.61
C LEU A 145 1.12 -4.25 -18.24
N TYR A 146 0.26 -5.04 -17.62
CA TYR A 146 -0.05 -6.42 -17.98
C TYR A 146 -1.41 -6.54 -18.67
N ASN A 147 -1.51 -7.43 -19.67
CA ASN A 147 -2.79 -7.80 -20.26
C ASN A 147 -3.59 -8.74 -19.32
N LYS A 148 -4.85 -9.03 -19.65
CA LYS A 148 -5.76 -9.85 -18.79
C LYS A 148 -5.22 -11.26 -18.52
N GLU A 149 -4.54 -11.87 -19.49
CA GLU A 149 -4.00 -13.24 -19.36
C GLU A 149 -2.75 -13.25 -18.48
N GLN A 150 -1.85 -12.29 -18.68
CA GLN A 150 -0.68 -12.07 -17.86
C GLN A 150 -1.08 -11.75 -16.42
N ALA A 151 -2.04 -10.84 -16.23
CA ALA A 151 -2.53 -10.46 -14.92
C ALA A 151 -3.04 -11.67 -14.11
N LYS A 152 -3.84 -12.56 -14.72
CA LYS A 152 -4.34 -13.77 -14.05
C LYS A 152 -3.23 -14.69 -13.56
N ARG A 153 -2.09 -14.75 -14.26
CA ARG A 153 -0.96 -15.60 -13.91
C ARG A 153 0.02 -14.92 -12.94
N LEU A 154 0.28 -13.63 -13.12
CA LEU A 154 1.39 -12.94 -12.50
C LEU A 154 0.99 -12.17 -11.21
N PHE A 155 -0.25 -11.69 -11.10
CA PHE A 155 -0.66 -10.86 -9.96
C PHE A 155 -0.58 -11.62 -8.62
N GLY A 156 -0.80 -12.94 -8.62
CA GLY A 156 -0.62 -13.75 -7.42
C GLY A 156 0.82 -13.73 -6.91
N VAL A 157 1.80 -13.87 -7.83
CA VAL A 157 3.23 -13.82 -7.47
C VAL A 157 3.64 -12.42 -7.03
N ILE A 158 3.16 -11.39 -7.73
CA ILE A 158 3.44 -10.00 -7.38
C ILE A 158 2.86 -9.70 -5.98
N ALA A 159 1.67 -10.19 -5.66
CA ALA A 159 1.03 -10.01 -4.35
C ALA A 159 1.83 -10.64 -3.19
N VAL A 160 2.63 -11.69 -3.44
CA VAL A 160 3.55 -12.22 -2.42
C VAL A 160 4.57 -11.14 -2.00
N GLY A 161 5.03 -10.31 -2.93
CA GLY A 161 5.89 -9.15 -2.62
C GLY A 161 5.22 -8.18 -1.64
N SER A 162 3.92 -7.92 -1.82
CA SER A 162 3.12 -7.13 -0.88
C SER A 162 3.10 -7.74 0.53
N SER A 163 2.84 -9.04 0.65
CA SER A 163 2.82 -9.75 1.94
C SER A 163 4.18 -9.73 2.62
N LEU A 164 5.26 -9.96 1.86
CA LEU A 164 6.62 -9.90 2.42
C LEU A 164 7.00 -8.48 2.87
N GLY A 165 6.61 -7.44 2.13
CA GLY A 165 6.79 -6.04 2.55
C GLY A 165 6.01 -5.70 3.82
N ALA A 166 4.76 -6.22 3.93
CA ALA A 166 3.91 -6.06 5.10
C ALA A 166 4.43 -6.79 6.35
N ILE A 167 5.29 -7.80 6.20
CA ILE A 167 6.00 -8.47 7.29
C ILE A 167 7.32 -7.76 7.58
N ALA A 168 8.10 -7.43 6.55
CA ALA A 168 9.43 -6.84 6.70
C ALA A 168 9.38 -5.44 7.35
N GLY A 169 8.37 -4.61 7.03
CA GLY A 169 8.20 -3.27 7.58
C GLY A 169 8.05 -3.27 9.10
N PRO A 170 7.05 -3.95 9.67
CA PRO A 170 6.88 -4.02 11.12
C PRO A 170 8.04 -4.73 11.83
N ALA A 171 8.62 -5.76 11.20
CA ALA A 171 9.80 -6.44 11.75
C ALA A 171 10.98 -5.48 11.87
N PHE A 172 11.17 -4.59 10.88
CA PHE A 172 12.19 -3.54 10.94
C PHE A 172 11.93 -2.57 12.11
N VAL A 173 10.69 -2.07 12.27
CA VAL A 173 10.34 -1.16 13.38
C VAL A 173 10.55 -1.86 14.72
N SER A 174 10.07 -3.11 14.87
CA SER A 174 10.22 -3.88 16.10
C SER A 174 11.69 -4.07 16.51
N ALA A 175 12.56 -4.33 15.53
CA ALA A 175 13.98 -4.60 15.78
C ALA A 175 14.81 -3.33 15.99
N PHE A 176 14.49 -2.23 15.29
CA PHE A 176 15.39 -1.09 15.18
C PHE A 176 14.82 0.23 15.74
N ALA A 177 13.55 0.27 16.22
CA ALA A 177 12.98 1.52 16.70
C ALA A 177 13.74 2.16 17.87
N ASP A 178 14.31 1.36 18.76
CA ASP A 178 15.11 1.88 19.90
C ASP A 178 16.39 2.57 19.43
N ASN A 179 17.03 2.06 18.37
CA ASN A 179 18.29 2.59 17.84
C ASN A 179 18.08 3.74 16.86
N VAL A 180 17.05 3.62 16.02
CA VAL A 180 16.76 4.58 14.94
C VAL A 180 15.91 5.75 15.46
N GLY A 181 14.95 5.48 16.35
CA GLY A 181 13.98 6.46 16.85
C GLY A 181 12.81 6.66 15.86
N SER A 182 11.63 7.01 16.40
CA SER A 182 10.40 7.15 15.62
C SER A 182 10.49 8.20 14.51
N LEU A 183 11.18 9.32 14.75
CA LEU A 183 11.30 10.40 13.78
C LEU A 183 12.14 9.99 12.56
N ASN A 184 13.25 9.28 12.78
CA ASN A 184 14.12 8.83 11.70
C ASN A 184 13.47 7.75 10.81
N MET A 185 12.42 7.08 11.29
CA MET A 185 11.62 6.15 10.47
C MET A 185 10.97 6.84 9.25
N LEU A 186 10.73 8.16 9.32
CA LEU A 186 10.23 8.94 8.19
C LEU A 186 11.25 9.00 7.06
N ILE A 187 12.53 9.11 7.39
CA ILE A 187 13.63 9.10 6.39
C ILE A 187 13.76 7.72 5.77
N VAL A 188 13.72 6.65 6.58
CA VAL A 188 13.73 5.27 6.07
C VAL A 188 12.56 5.06 5.10
N THR A 189 11.36 5.51 5.46
CA THR A 189 10.18 5.47 4.59
C THR A 189 10.40 6.24 3.29
N ALA A 190 10.93 7.46 3.37
CA ALA A 190 11.19 8.30 2.19
C ALA A 190 12.18 7.61 1.23
N VAL A 191 13.26 7.01 1.73
CA VAL A 191 14.23 6.24 0.93
C VAL A 191 13.55 5.05 0.25
N LEU A 192 12.75 4.27 0.99
CA LEU A 192 12.03 3.12 0.45
C LEU A 192 11.04 3.52 -0.66
N LEU A 193 10.42 4.69 -0.57
CA LEU A 193 9.50 5.21 -1.59
C LEU A 193 10.21 5.70 -2.85
N LEU A 194 11.50 6.06 -2.78
CA LEU A 194 12.28 6.44 -3.94
C LEU A 194 12.83 5.24 -4.72
N LEU A 195 13.02 4.07 -4.08
CA LEU A 195 13.51 2.86 -4.74
C LEU A 195 12.64 2.38 -5.92
N PRO A 196 11.29 2.44 -5.86
CA PRO A 196 10.43 2.12 -6.99
C PRO A 196 10.57 3.03 -8.20
N VAL A 197 11.04 4.26 -8.05
CA VAL A 197 11.08 5.25 -9.15
C VAL A 197 11.88 4.75 -10.37
N PRO A 198 13.13 4.27 -10.22
CA PRO A 198 13.85 3.67 -11.34
C PRO A 198 13.23 2.36 -11.85
N ILE A 199 12.57 1.59 -10.96
CA ILE A 199 11.86 0.36 -11.34
C ILE A 199 10.72 0.68 -12.31
N MET A 200 9.93 1.71 -12.03
CA MET A 200 8.83 2.15 -12.90
C MET A 200 9.29 2.52 -14.29
N SER A 201 10.40 3.27 -14.39
CA SER A 201 10.97 3.67 -15.67
C SER A 201 11.43 2.47 -16.50
N ARG A 202 11.95 1.43 -15.84
CA ARG A 202 12.30 0.16 -16.47
C ARG A 202 11.07 -0.63 -16.92
N LEU A 203 10.04 -0.72 -16.07
CA LEU A 203 8.80 -1.42 -16.38
C LEU A 203 8.07 -0.77 -17.58
N ASP A 204 8.03 0.55 -17.67
CA ASP A 204 7.42 1.25 -18.79
C ASP A 204 8.13 0.93 -20.13
N LYS A 205 9.46 0.78 -20.12
CA LYS A 205 10.23 0.31 -21.29
C LYS A 205 9.92 -1.15 -21.62
N LEU A 206 9.90 -2.05 -20.64
CA LEU A 206 9.64 -3.48 -20.84
C LEU A 206 8.22 -3.73 -21.40
N ARG A 207 7.25 -2.86 -21.08
CA ARG A 207 5.88 -2.96 -21.60
C ARG A 207 5.85 -3.03 -23.10
N SER A 208 6.55 -2.14 -23.80
CA SER A 208 6.54 -2.04 -25.25
C SER A 208 7.54 -2.97 -25.92
N THR A 209 8.69 -3.25 -25.27
CA THR A 209 9.78 -4.00 -25.90
C THR A 209 9.66 -5.51 -25.69
N THR A 210 9.26 -5.95 -24.51
CA THR A 210 9.33 -7.36 -24.10
C THR A 210 7.96 -7.99 -23.87
N LEU A 211 7.00 -7.24 -23.29
CA LEU A 211 5.66 -7.75 -23.04
C LEU A 211 4.72 -7.63 -24.24
N GLY A 212 5.09 -6.84 -25.26
CA GLY A 212 4.30 -6.66 -26.48
C GLY A 212 2.96 -5.91 -26.28
N ASN A 213 2.72 -5.34 -25.11
CA ASN A 213 1.48 -4.67 -24.74
C ASN A 213 1.51 -3.21 -25.27
N LYS A 214 1.15 -3.01 -26.53
CA LYS A 214 1.14 -1.68 -27.18
C LYS A 214 -0.07 -0.82 -26.76
N ASP A 215 -1.21 -1.46 -26.48
CA ASP A 215 -2.44 -0.76 -26.09
C ASP A 215 -2.45 -0.55 -24.57
N SER A 216 -2.34 0.70 -24.17
CA SER A 216 -2.41 1.04 -22.76
C SER A 216 -3.87 1.01 -22.29
N THR A 217 -4.12 0.43 -21.10
CA THR A 217 -5.39 0.60 -20.38
C THR A 217 -5.70 2.08 -20.15
N ALA A 218 -4.72 2.97 -20.23
CA ALA A 218 -4.91 4.43 -20.28
C ALA A 218 -5.72 4.86 -21.51
N ASP A 219 -5.65 4.15 -22.63
CA ASP A 219 -6.46 4.42 -23.81
C ASP A 219 -7.87 3.84 -23.64
N LEU A 220 -8.03 2.73 -22.90
CA LEU A 220 -9.34 2.20 -22.48
C LEU A 220 -10.05 3.11 -21.48
N VAL A 221 -9.31 3.69 -20.53
CA VAL A 221 -9.85 4.69 -19.58
C VAL A 221 -10.17 6.02 -20.29
N ARG A 222 -9.51 6.34 -21.41
CA ARG A 222 -9.88 7.47 -22.29
C ARG A 222 -11.06 7.17 -23.21
N GLY A 223 -11.22 5.91 -23.62
CA GLY A 223 -12.30 5.47 -24.52
C GLY A 223 -13.65 5.38 -23.84
N ASP A 224 -13.72 4.78 -22.68
CA ASP A 224 -14.88 4.81 -21.83
C ASP A 224 -14.79 6.02 -20.89
N ARG A 225 -15.32 7.14 -21.31
CA ARG A 225 -15.73 8.18 -20.37
C ARG A 225 -16.76 7.54 -19.45
N LEU A 226 -16.25 6.96 -18.34
CA LEU A 226 -17.09 6.63 -17.21
C LEU A 226 -17.89 7.89 -16.93
N SER A 227 -19.18 7.83 -17.21
CA SER A 227 -20.12 8.87 -16.84
C SER A 227 -19.94 9.07 -15.33
N ALA A 228 -19.15 10.06 -14.98
CA ALA A 228 -18.72 10.31 -13.62
C ALA A 228 -19.86 10.98 -12.85
N ASN A 229 -20.94 10.23 -12.68
CA ASN A 229 -21.91 10.57 -11.65
C ASN A 229 -21.35 9.99 -10.34
N PRO A 230 -20.81 10.81 -9.43
CA PRO A 230 -20.18 10.34 -8.18
C PRO A 230 -21.19 9.59 -7.29
N PHE A 231 -22.49 9.73 -7.54
CA PHE A 231 -23.55 9.06 -6.79
C PHE A 231 -24.04 7.76 -7.45
N SER A 232 -23.56 7.38 -8.64
CA SER A 232 -23.98 6.15 -9.33
C SER A 232 -23.64 4.90 -8.51
N GLY A 233 -22.50 4.90 -7.82
CA GLY A 233 -22.10 3.82 -6.92
C GLY A 233 -23.04 3.65 -5.73
N PHE A 234 -23.48 4.74 -5.11
CA PHE A 234 -24.45 4.70 -4.00
C PHE A 234 -25.81 4.15 -4.46
N LYS A 235 -26.28 4.59 -5.64
CA LYS A 235 -27.53 4.07 -6.20
C LYS A 235 -27.43 2.57 -6.46
N LEU A 236 -26.33 2.09 -7.02
CA LEU A 236 -26.10 0.67 -7.28
C LEU A 236 -26.06 -0.13 -5.97
N LEU A 237 -25.38 0.40 -4.95
CA LEU A 237 -25.22 -0.22 -3.63
C LEU A 237 -26.57 -0.44 -2.94
N VAL A 238 -27.51 0.51 -3.04
CA VAL A 238 -28.85 0.39 -2.44
C VAL A 238 -29.81 -0.45 -3.29
N SER A 239 -29.62 -0.48 -4.62
CA SER A 239 -30.50 -1.23 -5.53
C SER A 239 -30.18 -2.72 -5.63
N ASP A 240 -28.94 -3.14 -5.33
CA ASP A 240 -28.51 -4.54 -5.38
C ASP A 240 -28.41 -5.13 -3.96
N ARG A 241 -29.26 -6.13 -3.65
CA ARG A 241 -29.29 -6.80 -2.34
C ARG A 241 -27.96 -7.46 -1.97
N TYR A 242 -27.21 -8.00 -2.93
CA TYR A 242 -25.92 -8.62 -2.68
C TYR A 242 -24.88 -7.57 -2.27
N LEU A 243 -24.81 -6.44 -2.98
CA LEU A 243 -23.92 -5.34 -2.63
C LEU A 243 -24.29 -4.73 -1.28
N LEU A 244 -25.57 -4.62 -0.96
CA LEU A 244 -26.06 -4.13 0.34
C LEU A 244 -25.57 -5.01 1.50
N TRP A 245 -25.67 -6.33 1.37
CA TRP A 245 -25.18 -7.26 2.42
C TRP A 245 -23.67 -7.23 2.59
N ILE A 246 -22.93 -7.13 1.48
CA ILE A 246 -21.47 -6.94 1.55
C ILE A 246 -21.12 -5.63 2.27
N SER A 247 -21.83 -4.55 1.94
CA SER A 247 -21.60 -3.24 2.57
C SER A 247 -21.92 -3.25 4.06
N LEU A 248 -23.00 -3.92 4.46
CA LEU A 248 -23.35 -4.10 5.87
C LEU A 248 -22.29 -4.93 6.60
N PHE A 249 -21.81 -6.00 5.99
CA PHE A 249 -20.72 -6.80 6.55
C PHE A 249 -19.44 -5.95 6.75
N ILE A 250 -19.05 -5.17 5.76
CA ILE A 250 -17.89 -4.29 5.85
C ILE A 250 -18.10 -3.22 6.95
N LEU A 251 -19.29 -2.63 7.03
CA LEU A 251 -19.64 -1.65 8.07
C LEU A 251 -19.47 -2.24 9.48
N LEU A 252 -20.04 -3.42 9.72
CA LEU A 252 -19.93 -4.11 11.01
C LEU A 252 -18.45 -4.46 11.31
N TYR A 253 -17.72 -4.99 10.32
CA TYR A 253 -16.31 -5.30 10.47
C TYR A 253 -15.47 -4.07 10.84
N VAL A 254 -15.66 -2.94 10.14
CA VAL A 254 -14.95 -1.69 10.43
C VAL A 254 -15.32 -1.15 11.82
N THR A 255 -16.61 -1.22 12.19
CA THR A 255 -17.07 -0.80 13.51
C THR A 255 -16.39 -1.61 14.62
N MET A 256 -16.38 -2.95 14.51
CA MET A 256 -15.69 -3.81 15.49
C MET A 256 -14.19 -3.52 15.53
N SER A 257 -13.55 -3.35 14.37
CA SER A 257 -12.13 -2.99 14.31
C SER A 257 -11.83 -1.64 14.95
N THR A 258 -12.74 -0.68 14.86
CA THR A 258 -12.63 0.62 15.52
C THR A 258 -12.65 0.49 17.05
N PHE A 259 -13.57 -0.30 17.60
CA PHE A 259 -13.60 -0.56 19.05
C PHE A 259 -12.30 -1.21 19.52
N LEU A 260 -11.83 -2.26 18.84
CA LEU A 260 -10.57 -2.91 19.16
C LEU A 260 -9.38 -1.95 19.08
N TYR A 261 -9.38 -1.05 18.11
CA TYR A 261 -8.33 -0.04 17.99
C TYR A 261 -8.26 0.87 19.21
N PHE A 262 -9.41 1.34 19.72
CA PHE A 262 -9.47 2.18 20.92
C PHE A 262 -9.06 1.40 22.17
N GLU A 263 -9.49 0.15 22.33
CA GLU A 263 -9.11 -0.71 23.46
C GLU A 263 -7.59 -0.96 23.51
N ILE A 264 -6.95 -1.17 22.38
CA ILE A 264 -5.48 -1.34 22.29
C ILE A 264 -4.77 0.00 22.54
N ARG A 265 -5.26 1.08 21.97
CA ARG A 265 -4.62 2.39 22.01
C ARG A 265 -4.63 3.05 23.39
N ASN A 266 -5.77 2.97 24.09
CA ASN A 266 -5.96 3.71 25.35
C ASN A 266 -4.91 3.38 26.42
N PRO A 267 -4.57 2.10 26.69
CA PRO A 267 -3.52 1.76 27.65
C PRO A 267 -2.12 2.21 27.24
N LEU A 268 -1.88 2.43 25.94
CA LEU A 268 -0.56 2.82 25.45
C LEU A 268 -0.19 4.26 25.78
N GLY A 269 -1.15 5.10 26.18
CA GLY A 269 -0.93 6.52 26.48
C GLY A 269 0.14 6.78 27.55
N GLU A 270 0.35 5.85 28.47
CA GLU A 270 1.35 5.95 29.54
C GLU A 270 2.80 5.62 29.09
N LEU A 271 2.96 5.03 27.90
CA LEU A 271 4.27 4.63 27.37
C LEU A 271 4.89 5.74 26.53
N ASP A 272 6.22 5.70 26.37
CA ASP A 272 6.93 6.54 25.43
C ASP A 272 6.61 6.18 23.96
N GLN A 273 6.80 7.14 23.05
CA GLN A 273 6.43 7.00 21.64
C GLN A 273 7.12 5.83 20.93
N VAL A 274 8.39 5.52 21.28
CA VAL A 274 9.14 4.42 20.65
C VAL A 274 8.54 3.08 21.08
N ARG A 275 8.23 2.90 22.34
CA ARG A 275 7.57 1.68 22.85
C ARG A 275 6.19 1.48 22.24
N ARG A 276 5.40 2.54 22.12
CA ARG A 276 4.10 2.48 21.43
C ARG A 276 4.27 2.02 20.00
N ALA A 277 5.21 2.61 19.25
CA ALA A 277 5.48 2.22 17.86
C ALA A 277 5.91 0.75 17.75
N LYS A 278 6.72 0.24 18.68
CA LYS A 278 7.09 -1.19 18.73
C LYS A 278 5.90 -2.11 19.00
N ILE A 279 5.01 -1.72 19.92
CA ILE A 279 3.81 -2.52 20.21
C ILE A 279 2.91 -2.59 18.97
N TRP A 280 2.63 -1.45 18.33
CA TRP A 280 1.87 -1.43 17.09
C TRP A 280 2.54 -2.24 15.98
N ALA A 281 3.86 -2.15 15.84
CA ALA A 281 4.63 -2.94 14.88
C ALA A 281 4.53 -4.44 15.17
N ASN A 282 4.61 -4.86 16.43
CA ASN A 282 4.47 -6.26 16.81
C ASN A 282 3.06 -6.80 16.52
N ILE A 283 2.03 -6.00 16.74
CA ILE A 283 0.65 -6.35 16.38
C ILE A 283 0.53 -6.51 14.86
N ASP A 284 1.02 -5.55 14.09
CA ASP A 284 1.01 -5.61 12.63
C ASP A 284 1.81 -6.82 12.11
N LEU A 285 2.96 -7.11 12.71
CA LEU A 285 3.77 -8.28 12.38
C LEU A 285 3.02 -9.59 12.64
N ALA A 286 2.42 -9.73 13.82
CA ALA A 286 1.65 -10.92 14.18
C ALA A 286 0.45 -11.12 13.26
N VAL A 287 -0.30 -10.06 12.96
CA VAL A 287 -1.45 -10.09 12.03
C VAL A 287 -1.02 -10.48 10.62
N ASN A 288 0.05 -9.87 10.09
CA ASN A 288 0.52 -10.17 8.74
C ASN A 288 1.12 -11.57 8.61
N LEU A 289 1.83 -12.08 9.65
CA LEU A 289 2.30 -13.46 9.70
C LEU A 289 1.12 -14.44 9.74
N LEU A 290 0.13 -14.21 10.59
CA LEU A 290 -1.07 -15.03 10.68
C LEU A 290 -1.83 -15.05 9.35
N ALA A 291 -1.99 -13.87 8.72
CA ALA A 291 -2.62 -13.76 7.40
C ALA A 291 -1.86 -14.54 6.32
N ALA A 292 -0.53 -14.46 6.30
CA ALA A 292 0.29 -15.22 5.36
C ALA A 292 0.17 -16.73 5.58
N VAL A 293 0.23 -17.19 6.83
CA VAL A 293 0.05 -18.61 7.20
C VAL A 293 -1.35 -19.09 6.80
N THR A 294 -2.38 -18.31 7.10
CA THR A 294 -3.77 -18.65 6.73
C THR A 294 -3.93 -18.71 5.21
N ALA A 295 -3.38 -17.75 4.48
CA ALA A 295 -3.44 -17.74 3.02
C ALA A 295 -2.76 -18.99 2.42
N PHE A 296 -1.62 -19.39 2.98
CA PHE A 296 -0.85 -20.51 2.44
C PHE A 296 -1.44 -21.90 2.78
N PHE A 297 -1.89 -22.08 4.02
CA PHE A 297 -2.29 -23.40 4.51
C PHE A 297 -3.80 -23.63 4.60
N ALA A 298 -4.57 -22.59 4.88
CA ALA A 298 -6.00 -22.73 5.19
C ALA A 298 -6.90 -22.40 4.00
N THR A 299 -6.56 -21.39 3.19
CA THR A 299 -7.47 -20.90 2.14
C THR A 299 -7.85 -21.98 1.13
N SER A 300 -6.88 -22.75 0.63
CA SER A 300 -7.16 -23.83 -0.33
C SER A 300 -7.97 -24.99 0.30
N ARG A 301 -7.68 -25.33 1.56
CA ARG A 301 -8.38 -26.42 2.27
C ARG A 301 -9.79 -26.03 2.69
N LEU A 302 -9.98 -24.78 3.12
CA LEU A 302 -11.31 -24.25 3.49
C LEU A 302 -12.19 -24.11 2.26
N ALA A 303 -11.67 -23.52 1.17
CA ALA A 303 -12.41 -23.37 -0.08
C ALA A 303 -12.84 -24.71 -0.71
N THR A 304 -12.05 -25.77 -0.53
CA THR A 304 -12.39 -27.11 -1.07
C THR A 304 -13.31 -27.92 -0.16
N LYS A 305 -13.37 -27.64 1.17
CA LYS A 305 -14.17 -28.41 2.12
C LYS A 305 -15.49 -27.71 2.52
N LEU A 306 -15.53 -26.41 2.48
CA LEU A 306 -16.69 -25.62 2.93
C LEU A 306 -17.46 -24.97 1.76
N GLY A 307 -17.02 -25.17 0.51
CA GLY A 307 -17.68 -24.68 -0.69
C GLY A 307 -17.19 -23.33 -1.10
#